data_dfc8c4724b39dc977fca3a2f62c9df84
#
_entry.id   dfc8c4724b39dc977fca3a2f62c9df84
#
_cell.length_a   1.000
_cell.length_b   1.000
_cell.length_c   1.000
_cell.angle_alpha   90.00
_cell.angle_beta   90.00
_cell.angle_gamma   90.00
#
_symmetry.space_group_name_H-M   'P 1'
#
loop_
_entity.id
_entity.type
_entity.pdbx_description
1 polymer ?
#
loop_
_entity_poly.entity_id
_entity_poly.type
_entity_poly.pdbx_seq_one_letter_code
_entity_poly.pdbx_strand_id
1 'polypeptide(L)'
;MIFGNITQEKTYAFLPEDLKEFFAYAKEHELASDEKGCHPIYGERLFVNVVEYETTRPENRFWEAHRNYLDVHLMLDGQEQIDLNFIENMEQKEYVEKDDFLPMDGAPNSHVVLRPGDFLICYPEDGHRTAVAVNEPEKIKKAIFKVRIDH
;
A
#
# COMPACT_ATOMS: atom_id res chain seq x y z
N MET A 1 -5.62 4.90 8.33
CA MET A 1 -5.36 3.59 7.69
C MET A 1 -6.56 2.66 7.84
N ILE A 2 -6.79 1.83 6.84
CA ILE A 2 -7.89 0.85 6.86
C ILE A 2 -7.33 -0.49 6.39
N PHE A 3 -7.43 -1.50 7.25
CA PHE A 3 -7.04 -2.88 6.94
C PHE A 3 -8.29 -3.73 6.73
N GLY A 4 -8.37 -4.45 5.61
CA GLY A 4 -9.54 -5.25 5.30
C GLY A 4 -9.25 -6.35 4.29
N ASN A 5 -10.33 -6.97 3.79
CA ASN A 5 -10.25 -8.02 2.79
C ASN A 5 -11.16 -7.71 1.61
N ILE A 6 -10.67 -7.98 0.41
CA ILE A 6 -11.34 -7.64 -0.86
C ILE A 6 -12.72 -8.32 -1.00
N THR A 7 -12.94 -9.44 -0.32
CA THR A 7 -14.23 -10.16 -0.35
C THR A 7 -15.31 -9.46 0.49
N GLN A 8 -14.92 -8.49 1.32
CA GLN A 8 -15.82 -7.77 2.23
C GLN A 8 -16.21 -6.37 1.70
N GLU A 9 -16.31 -6.21 0.41
CA GLU A 9 -16.60 -4.94 -0.28
C GLU A 9 -17.75 -4.16 0.37
N LYS A 10 -18.83 -4.84 0.76
CA LYS A 10 -20.00 -4.19 1.37
C LYS A 10 -19.69 -3.50 2.70
N THR A 11 -18.74 -4.02 3.45
CA THR A 11 -18.29 -3.43 4.72
C THR A 11 -17.68 -2.04 4.49
N TYR A 12 -17.08 -1.82 3.33
CA TYR A 12 -16.37 -0.60 2.97
C TYR A 12 -17.18 0.34 2.07
N ALA A 13 -18.50 0.19 2.05
CA ALA A 13 -19.39 1.03 1.23
C ALA A 13 -19.35 2.52 1.61
N PHE A 14 -18.83 2.84 2.79
CA PHE A 14 -18.64 4.22 3.27
C PHE A 14 -17.46 4.95 2.62
N LEU A 15 -16.56 4.24 1.93
CA LEU A 15 -15.41 4.85 1.26
C LEU A 15 -15.86 5.77 0.12
N PRO A 16 -15.10 6.84 -0.16
CA PRO A 16 -15.33 7.66 -1.36
C PRO A 16 -15.28 6.83 -2.65
N GLU A 17 -16.00 7.28 -3.67
CA GLU A 17 -16.09 6.56 -4.95
C GLU A 17 -14.71 6.28 -5.56
N ASP A 18 -13.80 7.24 -5.54
CA ASP A 18 -12.45 7.07 -6.07
C ASP A 18 -11.69 5.92 -5.39
N LEU A 19 -11.89 5.72 -4.09
CA LEU A 19 -11.31 4.59 -3.36
C LEU A 19 -12.04 3.28 -3.65
N LYS A 20 -13.35 3.33 -3.91
CA LYS A 20 -14.11 2.11 -4.24
C LYS A 20 -13.79 1.57 -5.62
N GLU A 21 -13.23 2.37 -6.50
CA GLU A 21 -12.86 1.93 -7.86
C GLU A 21 -11.83 0.79 -7.86
N PHE A 22 -10.98 0.69 -6.82
CA PHE A 22 -10.03 -0.43 -6.75
C PHE A 22 -10.74 -1.78 -6.56
N PHE A 23 -11.85 -1.82 -5.82
CA PHE A 23 -12.63 -3.06 -5.66
C PHE A 23 -13.18 -3.54 -7.02
N ALA A 24 -13.76 -2.62 -7.80
CA ALA A 24 -14.27 -2.95 -9.11
C ALA A 24 -13.15 -3.44 -10.04
N TYR A 25 -12.05 -2.72 -10.08
CA TYR A 25 -10.90 -3.09 -10.92
C TYR A 25 -10.33 -4.46 -10.52
N ALA A 26 -10.13 -4.70 -9.23
CA ALA A 26 -9.61 -5.97 -8.73
C ALA A 26 -10.55 -7.15 -9.00
N LYS A 27 -11.86 -6.89 -9.04
CA LYS A 27 -12.86 -7.93 -9.37
C LYS A 27 -12.88 -8.27 -10.87
N GLU A 28 -12.69 -7.26 -11.72
CA GLU A 28 -12.76 -7.41 -13.18
C GLU A 28 -11.45 -7.89 -13.83
N HIS A 29 -10.34 -7.76 -13.12
CA HIS A 29 -9.00 -8.09 -13.63
C HIS A 29 -8.34 -9.17 -12.78
N GLU A 30 -7.65 -10.09 -13.45
CA GLU A 30 -6.79 -11.08 -12.78
C GLU A 30 -5.41 -10.47 -12.52
N LEU A 31 -5.32 -9.61 -11.51
CA LEU A 31 -4.10 -8.88 -11.18
C LEU A 31 -2.90 -9.79 -10.90
N ALA A 32 -3.15 -11.00 -10.36
CA ALA A 32 -2.10 -11.99 -10.11
C ALA A 32 -1.39 -12.43 -11.40
N SER A 33 -2.06 -12.31 -12.55
CA SER A 33 -1.51 -12.64 -13.88
C SER A 33 -0.91 -11.43 -14.59
N ASP A 34 -1.11 -10.21 -14.07
CA ASP A 34 -0.60 -8.99 -14.68
C ASP A 34 0.93 -8.91 -14.57
N GLU A 35 1.53 -8.29 -15.58
CA GLU A 35 2.96 -8.02 -15.58
C GLU A 35 3.31 -6.93 -14.56
N LYS A 36 4.53 -7.00 -14.01
CA LYS A 36 5.08 -5.94 -13.19
C LYS A 36 5.09 -4.62 -13.94
N GLY A 37 4.79 -3.55 -13.25
CA GLY A 37 4.86 -2.20 -13.78
C GLY A 37 3.61 -1.40 -13.47
N CYS A 38 3.57 -0.19 -14.02
CA CYS A 38 2.46 0.74 -13.86
C CYS A 38 1.39 0.48 -14.90
N HIS A 39 0.15 0.29 -14.45
CA HIS A 39 -1.02 0.11 -15.29
C HIS A 39 -2.01 1.26 -15.02
N PRO A 40 -2.10 2.27 -15.90
CA PRO A 40 -3.06 3.35 -15.73
C PRO A 40 -4.51 2.84 -15.78
N ILE A 41 -5.36 3.37 -14.88
CA ILE A 41 -6.80 3.10 -14.86
C ILE A 41 -7.54 4.36 -15.32
N TYR A 42 -7.30 5.49 -14.64
CA TYR A 42 -7.81 6.81 -14.99
C TYR A 42 -6.66 7.83 -15.01
N GLY A 43 -5.65 7.57 -15.87
CA GLY A 43 -4.48 8.43 -15.99
C GLY A 43 -3.73 8.57 -14.68
N GLU A 44 -3.42 9.81 -14.30
CA GLU A 44 -2.73 10.12 -13.04
C GLU A 44 -3.65 10.13 -11.82
N ARG A 45 -4.97 10.13 -12.03
CA ARG A 45 -5.93 10.14 -10.92
C ARG A 45 -5.99 8.80 -10.20
N LEU A 46 -5.89 7.72 -10.95
CA LEU A 46 -5.90 6.36 -10.42
C LEU A 46 -5.08 5.45 -11.33
N PHE A 47 -4.08 4.83 -10.76
CA PHE A 47 -3.28 3.80 -11.44
C PHE A 47 -2.86 2.72 -10.46
N VAL A 48 -2.44 1.58 -10.96
CA VAL A 48 -1.97 0.47 -10.14
C VAL A 48 -0.54 0.10 -10.55
N ASN A 49 0.31 -0.03 -9.54
CA ASN A 49 1.66 -0.57 -9.67
C ASN A 49 1.63 -2.03 -9.23
N VAL A 50 1.90 -2.94 -10.16
CA VAL A 50 2.07 -4.36 -9.84
C VAL A 50 3.55 -4.60 -9.56
N VAL A 51 3.86 -5.07 -8.35
CA VAL A 51 5.23 -5.27 -7.88
C VAL A 51 5.46 -6.70 -7.43
N GLU A 52 6.67 -7.16 -7.63
CA GLU A 52 7.18 -8.44 -7.14
C GLU A 52 8.52 -8.19 -6.48
N TYR A 53 8.68 -8.65 -5.25
CA TYR A 53 9.94 -8.55 -4.52
C TYR A 53 10.02 -9.62 -3.43
N GLU A 54 11.16 -9.70 -2.80
CA GLU A 54 11.37 -10.56 -1.64
C GLU A 54 11.27 -9.74 -0.37
N THR A 55 10.50 -10.21 0.60
CA THR A 55 10.45 -9.60 1.93
C THR A 55 11.77 -9.80 2.66
N THR A 56 12.06 -8.94 3.61
CA THR A 56 13.35 -8.94 4.34
C THR A 56 13.15 -8.47 5.78
N ARG A 57 14.25 -8.39 6.52
CA ARG A 57 14.23 -7.89 7.89
C ARG A 57 13.86 -6.41 7.94
N PRO A 58 13.18 -5.94 9.00
CA PRO A 58 12.79 -4.53 9.14
C PRO A 58 13.98 -3.57 9.00
N GLU A 59 15.18 -3.95 9.50
CA GLU A 59 16.38 -3.11 9.46
C GLU A 59 16.84 -2.80 8.03
N ASN A 60 16.45 -3.62 7.05
CA ASN A 60 16.76 -3.42 5.64
C ASN A 60 15.69 -2.62 4.90
N ARG A 61 14.68 -2.16 5.61
CA ARG A 61 13.57 -1.42 5.00
C ARG A 61 13.52 0.00 5.56
N PHE A 62 12.79 0.85 4.84
CA PHE A 62 12.62 2.26 5.16
C PHE A 62 11.14 2.58 5.42
N TRP A 63 10.92 3.66 6.16
CA TRP A 63 9.59 4.22 6.38
C TRP A 63 9.29 5.28 5.33
N GLU A 64 8.05 5.29 4.87
CA GLU A 64 7.57 6.27 3.92
C GLU A 64 6.13 6.71 4.20
N ALA A 65 5.78 7.86 3.68
CA ALA A 65 4.42 8.35 3.53
C ALA A 65 4.34 9.19 2.26
N HIS A 66 3.13 9.51 1.83
CA HIS A 66 2.88 10.26 0.60
C HIS A 66 1.97 11.45 0.91
N ARG A 67 2.02 12.52 0.11
CA ARG A 67 1.18 13.70 0.30
C ARG A 67 0.08 13.82 -0.75
N ASN A 68 0.33 13.34 -1.96
CA ASN A 68 -0.54 13.53 -3.11
C ASN A 68 -1.39 12.32 -3.44
N TYR A 69 -1.03 11.13 -2.92
CA TYR A 69 -1.73 9.88 -3.20
C TYR A 69 -2.01 9.10 -1.94
N LEU A 70 -3.16 8.43 -1.94
CA LEU A 70 -3.42 7.31 -1.04
C LEU A 70 -2.83 6.06 -1.65
N ASP A 71 -2.25 5.21 -0.82
CA ASP A 71 -1.80 3.88 -1.24
C ASP A 71 -2.81 2.84 -0.80
N VAL A 72 -3.25 1.99 -1.74
CA VAL A 72 -4.02 0.80 -1.42
C VAL A 72 -3.17 -0.41 -1.79
N HIS A 73 -2.62 -1.08 -0.79
CA HIS A 73 -1.85 -2.31 -0.97
C HIS A 73 -2.80 -3.50 -0.98
N LEU A 74 -2.84 -4.24 -2.08
CA LEU A 74 -3.63 -5.47 -2.22
C LEU A 74 -2.68 -6.64 -2.46
N MET A 75 -2.62 -7.59 -1.53
CA MET A 75 -1.77 -8.77 -1.67
C MET A 75 -2.35 -9.74 -2.70
N LEU A 76 -1.49 -10.20 -3.62
CA LEU A 76 -1.86 -11.12 -4.69
C LEU A 76 -1.27 -12.51 -4.45
N ASP A 77 -0.02 -12.59 -4.00
CA ASP A 77 0.68 -13.84 -3.72
C ASP A 77 1.71 -13.67 -2.62
N GLY A 78 1.84 -14.67 -1.75
CA GLY A 78 2.72 -14.62 -0.58
C GLY A 78 2.12 -13.82 0.57
N GLN A 79 2.95 -13.50 1.56
CA GLN A 79 2.53 -12.68 2.69
C GLN A 79 3.60 -11.64 3.03
N GLU A 80 3.15 -10.49 3.51
CA GLU A 80 4.01 -9.37 3.83
C GLU A 80 3.53 -8.72 5.13
N GLN A 81 4.48 -8.36 6.00
CA GLN A 81 4.20 -7.49 7.11
C GLN A 81 4.44 -6.04 6.69
N ILE A 82 3.50 -5.17 7.03
CA ILE A 82 3.66 -3.72 6.89
C ILE A 82 3.60 -3.12 8.29
N ASP A 83 4.68 -2.48 8.69
CA ASP A 83 4.75 -1.76 9.96
C ASP A 83 4.10 -0.38 9.80
N LEU A 84 3.44 0.09 10.85
CA LEU A 84 2.62 1.30 10.83
C LEU A 84 2.91 2.19 12.03
N ASN A 85 2.87 3.50 11.78
CA ASN A 85 2.80 4.53 12.80
C ASN A 85 2.27 5.81 12.17
N PHE A 86 1.77 6.74 12.97
CA PHE A 86 1.42 8.07 12.48
C PHE A 86 2.68 8.91 12.26
N ILE A 87 2.72 9.70 11.19
CA ILE A 87 3.91 10.49 10.84
C ILE A 87 4.30 11.48 11.93
N GLU A 88 3.33 11.96 12.73
CA GLU A 88 3.60 12.89 13.85
C GLU A 88 4.44 12.25 14.97
N ASN A 89 4.47 10.92 15.06
CA ASN A 89 5.30 10.17 16.01
C ASN A 89 6.67 9.81 15.46
N MET A 90 6.95 10.17 14.20
CA MET A 90 8.14 9.77 13.49
C MET A 90 9.08 10.95 13.29
N GLU A 91 10.36 10.67 13.12
CA GLU A 91 11.35 11.67 12.71
C GLU A 91 11.27 11.81 11.19
N GLN A 92 10.53 12.82 10.73
CA GLN A 92 10.34 13.12 9.31
C GLN A 92 11.60 13.75 8.72
N LYS A 93 11.98 13.31 7.53
CA LYS A 93 13.08 13.88 6.75
C LYS A 93 12.54 14.78 5.64
N GLU A 94 13.43 15.24 4.76
CA GLU A 94 13.05 16.11 3.67
C GLU A 94 12.15 15.38 2.67
N TYR A 95 11.01 16.00 2.36
CA TYR A 95 10.06 15.49 1.38
C TYR A 95 10.60 15.62 -0.03
N VAL A 96 10.54 14.54 -0.79
CA VAL A 96 10.97 14.47 -2.19
C VAL A 96 9.75 14.63 -3.10
N GLU A 97 9.49 15.86 -3.52
CA GLU A 97 8.25 16.22 -4.24
C GLU A 97 8.05 15.45 -5.53
N LYS A 98 9.10 15.26 -6.33
CA LYS A 98 9.02 14.55 -7.62
C LYS A 98 8.57 13.11 -7.51
N ASP A 99 8.82 12.47 -6.37
CA ASP A 99 8.52 11.06 -6.11
C ASP A 99 7.34 10.90 -5.13
N ASP A 100 6.76 12.01 -4.68
CA ASP A 100 5.74 12.01 -3.61
C ASP A 100 6.18 11.15 -2.42
N PHE A 101 7.41 11.37 -1.95
CA PHE A 101 8.07 10.51 -0.97
C PHE A 101 8.50 11.30 0.26
N LEU A 102 7.93 10.96 1.41
CA LEU A 102 8.32 11.49 2.70
C LEU A 102 9.06 10.39 3.48
N PRO A 103 10.40 10.41 3.48
CA PRO A 103 11.16 9.47 4.29
C PRO A 103 11.12 9.83 5.75
N MET A 104 11.22 8.82 6.63
CA MET A 104 11.22 9.04 8.08
C MET A 104 11.89 7.88 8.80
N ASP A 105 12.23 8.12 10.07
CA ASP A 105 12.75 7.11 10.99
C ASP A 105 11.87 7.03 12.23
N GLY A 106 11.81 5.86 12.83
CA GLY A 106 11.07 5.64 14.07
C GLY A 106 10.73 4.17 14.28
N ALA A 107 10.03 3.92 15.38
CA ALA A 107 9.58 2.57 15.73
C ALA A 107 8.12 2.36 15.30
N PRO A 108 7.70 1.14 15.00
CA PRO A 108 6.29 0.87 14.74
C PRO A 108 5.47 0.94 16.04
N ASN A 109 4.24 1.45 15.94
CA ASN A 109 3.26 1.30 17.01
C ASN A 109 2.34 0.09 16.78
N SER A 110 2.24 -0.35 15.52
CA SER A 110 1.44 -1.50 15.12
C SER A 110 1.97 -2.07 13.80
N HIS A 111 1.43 -3.21 13.41
CA HIS A 111 1.67 -3.78 12.09
C HIS A 111 0.46 -4.59 11.64
N VAL A 112 0.38 -4.84 10.35
CA VAL A 112 -0.56 -5.79 9.75
C VAL A 112 0.21 -6.82 8.95
N VAL A 113 -0.37 -8.02 8.82
CA VAL A 113 0.12 -9.06 7.92
C VAL A 113 -0.87 -9.22 6.80
N LEU A 114 -0.44 -8.90 5.58
CA LEU A 114 -1.25 -9.05 4.38
C LEU A 114 -1.04 -10.45 3.78
N ARG A 115 -2.14 -11.17 3.60
CA ARG A 115 -2.21 -12.41 2.83
C ARG A 115 -3.03 -12.19 1.56
N PRO A 116 -2.98 -13.08 0.57
CA PRO A 116 -3.75 -12.90 -0.67
C PRO A 116 -5.21 -12.53 -0.41
N GLY A 117 -5.65 -11.41 -0.99
CA GLY A 117 -6.98 -10.84 -0.81
C GLY A 117 -7.10 -9.79 0.28
N ASP A 118 -6.11 -9.68 1.18
CA ASP A 118 -6.07 -8.61 2.19
C ASP A 118 -5.59 -7.29 1.56
N PHE A 119 -6.16 -6.18 2.01
CA PHE A 119 -5.72 -4.85 1.59
C PHE A 119 -5.47 -3.92 2.77
N LEU A 120 -4.61 -2.93 2.53
CA LEU A 120 -4.33 -1.85 3.47
C LEU A 120 -4.39 -0.51 2.73
N ILE A 121 -5.23 0.39 3.22
CA ILE A 121 -5.29 1.77 2.73
C ILE A 121 -4.46 2.65 3.65
N CYS A 122 -3.46 3.33 3.10
CA CYS A 122 -2.62 4.29 3.81
C CYS A 122 -2.96 5.71 3.35
N TYR A 123 -3.29 6.56 4.32
CA TYR A 123 -3.54 8.00 4.14
C TYR A 123 -2.22 8.78 4.31
N PRO A 124 -2.18 10.10 3.98
CA PRO A 124 -0.96 10.89 4.14
C PRO A 124 -0.36 10.88 5.55
N GLU A 125 -1.21 10.75 6.56
CA GLU A 125 -0.78 10.73 7.98
C GLU A 125 -0.25 9.36 8.43
N ASP A 126 -0.38 8.34 7.57
CA ASP A 126 -0.05 6.97 7.90
C ASP A 126 1.36 6.61 7.39
N GLY A 127 2.34 6.71 8.27
CA GLY A 127 3.68 6.20 7.98
C GLY A 127 3.66 4.68 7.90
N HIS A 128 4.32 4.14 6.88
CA HIS A 128 4.36 2.70 6.65
C HIS A 128 5.74 2.23 6.20
N ARG A 129 6.09 1.02 6.62
CA ARG A 129 7.33 0.35 6.24
C ARG A 129 6.96 -1.02 5.67
N THR A 130 7.12 -1.16 4.34
CA THR A 130 6.72 -2.33 3.58
C THR A 130 7.84 -3.36 3.45
N ALA A 131 7.52 -4.51 2.85
CA ALA A 131 8.45 -5.59 2.52
C ALA A 131 9.10 -6.24 3.74
N VAL A 132 8.43 -6.20 4.89
CA VAL A 132 8.93 -6.85 6.11
C VAL A 132 8.52 -8.33 6.10
N ALA A 133 9.49 -9.21 6.35
CA ALA A 133 9.25 -10.64 6.42
C ALA A 133 8.39 -11.00 7.66
N VAL A 134 7.43 -11.90 7.47
CA VAL A 134 6.59 -12.38 8.57
C VAL A 134 7.38 -13.34 9.47
N ASN A 135 7.95 -14.37 8.92
CA ASN A 135 8.82 -15.32 9.62
C ASN A 135 10.19 -15.37 8.95
N GLU A 136 10.18 -15.69 7.64
CA GLU A 136 11.35 -15.77 6.79
C GLU A 136 11.12 -14.94 5.54
N PRO A 137 12.19 -14.45 4.89
CA PRO A 137 12.07 -13.80 3.58
C PRO A 137 11.35 -14.71 2.58
N GLU A 138 10.41 -14.13 1.85
CA GLU A 138 9.68 -14.83 0.80
C GLU A 138 9.36 -13.91 -0.37
N LYS A 139 9.21 -14.48 -1.55
CA LYS A 139 8.79 -13.75 -2.72
C LYS A 139 7.30 -13.45 -2.63
N ILE A 140 6.93 -12.21 -2.92
CA ILE A 140 5.54 -11.79 -2.95
C ILE A 140 5.21 -11.10 -4.27
N LYS A 141 3.92 -11.05 -4.56
CA LYS A 141 3.36 -10.20 -5.59
C LYS A 141 2.20 -9.41 -5.00
N LYS A 142 2.19 -8.10 -5.25
CA LYS A 142 1.09 -7.26 -4.80
C LYS A 142 0.77 -6.15 -5.80
N ALA A 143 -0.45 -5.64 -5.72
CA ALA A 143 -0.88 -4.45 -6.43
C ALA A 143 -0.92 -3.28 -5.45
N ILE A 144 -0.36 -2.14 -5.85
CA ILE A 144 -0.44 -0.88 -5.10
C ILE A 144 -1.23 0.10 -5.95
N PHE A 145 -2.48 0.35 -5.56
CA PHE A 145 -3.30 1.37 -6.21
C PHE A 145 -2.90 2.73 -5.66
N LYS A 146 -2.64 3.66 -6.55
CA LYS A 146 -2.36 5.06 -6.25
C LYS A 146 -3.60 5.88 -6.58
N VAL A 147 -4.23 6.41 -5.55
CA VAL A 147 -5.45 7.21 -5.66
C VAL A 147 -5.10 8.66 -5.33
N ARG A 148 -5.22 9.55 -6.31
CA ARG A 148 -4.85 10.96 -6.14
C ARG A 148 -5.79 11.66 -5.17
N ILE A 149 -5.21 12.44 -4.27
CA ILE A 149 -5.94 13.27 -3.32
C ILE A 149 -6.10 14.67 -3.94
N ASP A 150 -7.34 15.14 -3.97
CA ASP A 150 -7.63 16.53 -4.33
C ASP A 150 -7.42 17.43 -3.10
N HIS A 151 -6.53 18.40 -3.27
CA HIS A 151 -6.22 19.39 -2.23
C HIS A 151 -7.05 20.64 -2.39
#